data_55f05975e4ee4ffaad770a9d4ccd6489
#
_entry.id   55f05975e4ee4ffaad770a9d4ccd6489
#
_cell.length_a   1.000
_cell.length_b   1.000
_cell.length_c   1.000
_cell.angle_alpha   90.00
_cell.angle_beta   90.00
_cell.angle_gamma   90.00
#
_symmetry.space_group_name_H-M   'P 1'
#
loop_
_entity.id
_entity.type
_entity.pdbx_description
1 polymer ?
#
loop_
_entity_poly.entity_id
_entity_poly.type
_entity_poly.pdbx_seq_one_letter_code
_entity_poly.pdbx_strand_id
1 'polypeptide(L)'
;MSSWIDEEHRGVRYGLKGEVLVEETSPFQRISVIRSERYGRGLLLDGCWMTAEQQERHYHEALVHPALCSASSIERILVIGGGDGGTARECLRHPGVRRLDMVEIDGRVVELSREHLPDIGGSAWSDPRFQLTVGDGISWAAEAEDQSYDCLLYTSP
;
A
#
# COMPACT_ATOMS: atom_id res chain seq x y z
N MET A 1 7.33 12.76 -22.56
CA MET A 1 6.42 12.42 -23.69
C MET A 1 5.49 11.32 -23.24
N SER A 2 4.18 11.48 -23.48
CA SER A 2 3.19 10.47 -23.11
C SER A 2 3.29 9.23 -24.02
N SER A 3 3.42 8.07 -23.43
CA SER A 3 3.46 6.76 -24.12
C SER A 3 2.45 5.82 -23.51
N TRP A 4 2.19 4.67 -24.16
CA TRP A 4 1.45 3.60 -23.52
C TRP A 4 2.36 2.89 -22.51
N ILE A 5 1.84 2.71 -21.30
CA ILE A 5 2.46 1.99 -20.21
C ILE A 5 1.56 0.78 -19.97
N ASP A 6 2.09 -0.39 -20.27
CA ASP A 6 1.31 -1.63 -20.33
C ASP A 6 1.71 -2.59 -19.22
N GLU A 7 0.71 -3.23 -18.67
CA GLU A 7 0.83 -4.44 -17.86
C GLU A 7 0.36 -5.63 -18.70
N GLU A 8 1.14 -6.71 -18.74
CA GLU A 8 0.76 -7.94 -19.38
C GLU A 8 0.74 -9.08 -18.36
N HIS A 9 -0.40 -9.72 -18.21
CA HIS A 9 -0.56 -10.86 -17.32
C HIS A 9 -1.44 -11.95 -17.97
N ARG A 10 -0.89 -13.18 -18.03
CA ARG A 10 -1.61 -14.37 -18.55
C ARG A 10 -2.28 -14.16 -19.91
N GLY A 11 -1.62 -13.46 -20.83
CA GLY A 11 -2.12 -13.20 -22.17
C GLY A 11 -3.18 -12.09 -22.26
N VAL A 12 -3.39 -11.35 -21.19
CA VAL A 12 -4.20 -10.12 -21.17
C VAL A 12 -3.27 -8.93 -20.99
N ARG A 13 -3.50 -7.90 -21.80
CA ARG A 13 -2.72 -6.66 -21.76
C ARG A 13 -3.63 -5.50 -21.37
N TYR A 14 -3.20 -4.76 -20.34
CA TYR A 14 -3.82 -3.52 -19.90
C TYR A 14 -2.85 -2.38 -20.13
N GLY A 15 -3.32 -1.24 -20.61
CA GLY A 15 -2.45 -0.10 -20.86
C GLY A 15 -3.10 1.21 -20.50
N LEU A 16 -2.29 2.11 -19.93
CA LEU A 16 -2.65 3.50 -19.70
C LEU A 16 -1.70 4.41 -20.47
N LYS A 17 -2.26 5.47 -21.05
CA LYS A 17 -1.46 6.52 -21.65
C LYS A 17 -0.96 7.46 -20.56
N GLY A 18 0.35 7.56 -20.44
CA GLY A 18 0.97 8.35 -19.39
C GLY A 18 2.43 8.66 -19.65
N GLU A 19 3.08 9.24 -18.67
CA GLU A 19 4.53 9.45 -18.65
C GLU A 19 5.14 8.83 -17.39
N VAL A 20 6.32 8.28 -17.52
CA VAL A 20 7.10 7.80 -16.37
C VAL A 20 7.74 9.02 -15.70
N LEU A 21 7.45 9.21 -14.42
CA LEU A 21 8.04 10.27 -13.59
C LEU A 21 9.31 9.80 -12.92
N VAL A 22 9.29 8.57 -12.40
CA VAL A 22 10.41 7.90 -11.74
C VAL A 22 10.43 6.45 -12.17
N GLU A 23 11.61 5.91 -12.44
CA GLU A 23 11.84 4.48 -12.60
C GLU A 23 13.17 4.12 -11.95
N GLU A 24 13.13 3.19 -11.02
CA GLU A 24 14.32 2.67 -10.34
C GLU A 24 14.14 1.20 -9.97
N THR A 25 15.24 0.55 -9.60
CA THR A 25 15.25 -0.84 -9.13
C THR A 25 15.80 -0.88 -7.72
N SER A 26 14.99 -1.39 -6.80
CA SER A 26 15.41 -1.71 -5.44
C SER A 26 16.03 -3.13 -5.39
N PRO A 27 16.54 -3.59 -4.26
CA PRO A 27 16.93 -4.99 -4.10
C PRO A 27 15.79 -6.00 -4.27
N PHE A 28 14.53 -5.55 -4.23
CA PHE A 28 13.35 -6.41 -4.23
C PHE A 28 12.61 -6.39 -5.57
N GLN A 29 12.55 -5.22 -6.25
CA GLN A 29 11.69 -5.05 -7.42
C GLN A 29 12.01 -3.78 -8.20
N ARG A 30 11.50 -3.68 -9.42
CA ARG A 30 11.49 -2.44 -10.18
C ARG A 30 10.28 -1.61 -9.75
N ILE A 31 10.51 -0.35 -9.40
CA ILE A 31 9.51 0.59 -8.94
C ILE A 31 9.35 1.68 -10.00
N SER A 32 8.13 1.92 -10.45
CA SER A 32 7.85 3.01 -11.37
C SER A 32 6.72 3.88 -10.83
N VAL A 33 6.95 5.18 -10.81
CA VAL A 33 5.88 6.17 -10.59
C VAL A 33 5.54 6.81 -11.92
N ILE A 34 4.28 6.77 -12.28
CA ILE A 34 3.81 7.31 -13.55
C ILE A 34 2.76 8.41 -13.32
N ARG A 35 2.50 9.19 -14.36
CA ARG A 35 1.38 10.13 -14.41
C ARG A 35 0.51 9.82 -15.60
N SER A 36 -0.78 9.59 -15.36
CA SER A 36 -1.79 9.49 -16.41
C SER A 36 -2.80 10.64 -16.29
N GLU A 37 -3.39 11.02 -17.43
CA GLU A 37 -4.44 12.06 -17.44
C GLU A 37 -5.69 11.58 -16.68
N ARG A 38 -6.03 10.31 -16.80
CA ARG A 38 -7.27 9.74 -16.25
C ARG A 38 -7.19 9.40 -14.77
N TYR A 39 -6.04 8.86 -14.31
CA TYR A 39 -5.92 8.29 -12.96
C TYR A 39 -4.98 9.06 -12.04
N GLY A 40 -4.42 10.17 -12.52
CA GLY A 40 -3.42 10.92 -11.77
C GLY A 40 -2.09 10.19 -11.72
N ARG A 41 -1.39 10.29 -10.62
CA ARG A 41 -0.16 9.53 -10.39
C ARG A 41 -0.49 8.11 -9.98
N GLY A 42 0.36 7.18 -10.36
CA GLY A 42 0.20 5.76 -10.02
C GLY A 42 1.53 5.08 -9.78
N LEU A 43 1.49 4.00 -9.04
CA LEU A 43 2.61 3.15 -8.67
C LEU A 43 2.52 1.82 -9.42
N LEU A 44 3.64 1.42 -10.02
CA LEU A 44 3.82 0.09 -10.58
C LEU A 44 4.99 -0.60 -9.87
N LEU A 45 4.83 -1.88 -9.58
CA LEU A 45 5.88 -2.76 -9.08
C LEU A 45 6.09 -3.89 -10.10
N ASP A 46 7.31 -4.06 -10.60
CA ASP A 46 7.65 -4.99 -11.67
C ASP A 46 6.75 -4.90 -12.93
N GLY A 47 6.22 -3.68 -13.18
CA GLY A 47 5.32 -3.40 -14.28
C GLY A 47 3.84 -3.71 -14.00
N CYS A 48 3.50 -4.22 -12.80
CA CYS A 48 2.12 -4.44 -12.37
C CYS A 48 1.55 -3.18 -11.72
N TRP A 49 0.32 -2.84 -12.06
CA TRP A 49 -0.41 -1.72 -11.46
C TRP A 49 -0.78 -2.03 -10.01
N MET A 50 -0.29 -1.20 -9.08
CA MET A 50 -0.56 -1.36 -7.66
C MET A 50 -1.64 -0.40 -7.19
N THR A 51 -1.49 0.89 -7.49
CA THR A 51 -2.41 1.93 -7.02
C THR A 51 -2.35 3.16 -7.91
N ALA A 52 -3.39 4.01 -7.86
CA ALA A 52 -3.42 5.31 -8.52
C ALA A 52 -4.32 6.27 -7.76
N GLU A 53 -3.94 7.57 -7.71
CA GLU A 53 -4.62 8.62 -6.93
C GLU A 53 -6.14 8.65 -7.10
N GLN A 54 -6.65 8.45 -8.31
CA GLN A 54 -8.07 8.62 -8.60
C GLN A 54 -8.97 7.44 -8.22
N GLN A 55 -8.45 6.24 -7.99
CA GLN A 55 -9.30 5.08 -7.74
C GLN A 55 -8.84 4.19 -6.57
N GLU A 56 -7.75 4.54 -5.91
CA GLU A 56 -7.17 3.76 -4.83
C GLU A 56 -8.16 3.46 -3.69
N ARG A 57 -9.08 4.39 -3.43
CA ARG A 57 -10.06 4.25 -2.35
C ARG A 57 -10.96 3.03 -2.51
N HIS A 58 -11.36 2.70 -3.74
CA HIS A 58 -12.19 1.53 -3.98
C HIS A 58 -11.53 0.24 -3.49
N TYR A 59 -10.20 0.14 -3.71
CA TYR A 59 -9.43 -1.00 -3.25
C TYR A 59 -9.22 -0.96 -1.73
N HIS A 60 -8.70 0.14 -1.20
CA HIS A 60 -8.34 0.23 0.21
C HIS A 60 -9.56 0.17 1.14
N GLU A 61 -10.66 0.82 0.78
CA GLU A 61 -11.91 0.74 1.54
C GLU A 61 -12.50 -0.67 1.51
N ALA A 62 -12.50 -1.33 0.35
CA ALA A 62 -13.00 -2.70 0.22
C ALA A 62 -12.14 -3.73 0.96
N LEU A 63 -10.83 -3.51 1.07
CA LEU A 63 -9.92 -4.36 1.82
C LEU A 63 -10.12 -4.19 3.34
N VAL A 64 -10.20 -2.97 3.81
CA VAL A 64 -10.13 -2.64 5.24
C VAL A 64 -11.47 -2.73 5.94
N HIS A 65 -12.48 -2.02 5.43
CA HIS A 65 -13.72 -1.83 6.20
C HIS A 65 -14.51 -3.11 6.44
N PRO A 66 -14.69 -4.05 5.49
CA PRO A 66 -15.38 -5.30 5.77
C PRO A 66 -14.67 -6.12 6.85
N ALA A 67 -13.34 -6.18 6.84
CA ALA A 67 -12.56 -6.91 7.81
C ALA A 67 -12.71 -6.30 9.21
N LEU A 68 -12.49 -4.99 9.35
CA LEU A 68 -12.55 -4.33 10.65
C LEU A 68 -13.97 -4.22 11.21
N CYS A 69 -14.98 -4.09 10.36
CA CYS A 69 -16.38 -4.07 10.81
C CYS A 69 -16.89 -5.44 11.24
N SER A 70 -16.25 -6.53 10.81
CA SER A 70 -16.64 -7.91 11.16
C SER A 70 -15.87 -8.46 12.35
N ALA A 71 -14.73 -7.87 12.69
CA ALA A 71 -13.91 -8.31 13.81
C ALA A 71 -14.54 -7.96 15.17
N SER A 72 -14.35 -8.81 16.16
CA SER A 72 -14.83 -8.58 17.54
C SER A 72 -14.02 -7.54 18.30
N SER A 73 -12.76 -7.34 17.91
CA SER A 73 -11.85 -6.31 18.39
C SER A 73 -11.01 -5.79 17.23
N ILE A 74 -10.62 -4.51 17.28
CA ILE A 74 -9.77 -3.86 16.27
C ILE A 74 -8.73 -2.94 16.93
N GLU A 75 -8.36 -3.20 18.16
CA GLU A 75 -7.44 -2.31 18.88
C GLU A 75 -6.03 -2.34 18.31
N ARG A 76 -5.57 -3.53 17.88
CA ARG A 76 -4.21 -3.75 17.35
C ARG A 76 -4.28 -4.43 15.98
N ILE A 77 -3.79 -3.72 14.97
CA ILE A 77 -3.82 -4.17 13.57
C ILE A 77 -2.40 -4.36 13.07
N LEU A 78 -2.17 -5.45 12.35
CA LEU A 78 -0.96 -5.67 11.57
C LEU A 78 -1.29 -5.57 10.09
N VAL A 79 -0.50 -4.77 9.35
CA VAL A 79 -0.52 -4.72 7.89
C VAL A 79 0.81 -5.23 7.38
N ILE A 80 0.80 -6.22 6.50
CA ILE A 80 1.98 -6.71 5.80
C ILE A 80 1.94 -6.22 4.37
N GLY A 81 2.99 -5.51 3.96
CA GLY A 81 3.00 -4.72 2.72
C GLY A 81 2.31 -3.37 2.91
N GLY A 82 1.77 -2.81 1.83
CA GLY A 82 1.00 -1.57 1.86
C GLY A 82 1.85 -0.30 1.90
N GLY A 83 3.03 -0.34 1.33
CA GLY A 83 4.00 0.77 1.32
C GLY A 83 3.47 2.08 0.70
N ASP A 84 2.32 2.08 0.03
CA ASP A 84 1.63 3.29 -0.42
C ASP A 84 0.87 4.02 0.70
N GLY A 85 0.62 3.35 1.83
CA GLY A 85 -0.03 3.90 3.02
C GLY A 85 -1.55 3.94 2.97
N GLY A 86 -2.19 3.56 1.87
CA GLY A 86 -3.64 3.62 1.71
C GLY A 86 -4.38 2.71 2.68
N THR A 87 -3.89 1.48 2.87
CA THR A 87 -4.43 0.55 3.86
C THR A 87 -4.30 1.11 5.28
N ALA A 88 -3.15 1.67 5.62
CA ALA A 88 -2.93 2.29 6.92
C ALA A 88 -3.89 3.46 7.16
N ARG A 89 -4.09 4.33 6.15
CA ARG A 89 -5.04 5.43 6.23
C ARG A 89 -6.46 4.94 6.54
N GLU A 90 -6.93 3.91 5.83
CA GLU A 90 -8.28 3.40 6.04
C GLU A 90 -8.44 2.70 7.40
N CYS A 91 -7.45 1.96 7.87
CA CYS A 91 -7.46 1.38 9.22
C CYS A 91 -7.58 2.46 10.30
N LEU A 92 -6.80 3.54 10.19
CA LEU A 92 -6.74 4.61 11.20
C LEU A 92 -8.00 5.50 11.23
N ARG A 93 -8.89 5.39 10.23
CA ARG A 93 -10.23 6.00 10.27
C ARG A 93 -11.15 5.35 11.30
N HIS A 94 -10.86 4.14 11.73
CA HIS A 94 -11.62 3.46 12.76
C HIS A 94 -11.18 3.93 14.15
N PRO A 95 -12.07 4.52 14.95
CA PRO A 95 -11.70 5.08 16.27
C PRO A 95 -11.33 3.99 17.28
N GLY A 96 -11.70 2.74 17.04
CA GLY A 96 -11.32 1.60 17.88
C GLY A 96 -9.87 1.18 17.71
N VAL A 97 -9.20 1.56 16.62
CA VAL A 97 -7.78 1.23 16.39
C VAL A 97 -6.92 2.08 17.33
N ARG A 98 -6.13 1.42 18.17
CA ARG A 98 -5.20 2.03 19.12
C ARG A 98 -3.76 1.92 18.68
N ARG A 99 -3.45 0.88 17.88
CA ARG A 99 -2.13 0.66 17.31
C ARG A 99 -2.25 -0.01 15.94
N LEU A 100 -1.49 0.50 15.00
CA LEU A 100 -1.31 -0.07 13.67
C LEU A 100 0.18 -0.25 13.42
N ASP A 101 0.61 -1.49 13.29
CA ASP A 101 1.95 -1.86 12.83
C ASP A 101 1.86 -2.20 11.33
N MET A 102 2.66 -1.53 10.51
CA MET A 102 2.81 -1.83 9.08
C MET A 102 4.23 -2.29 8.81
N VAL A 103 4.38 -3.44 8.20
CA VAL A 103 5.68 -4.03 7.86
C VAL A 103 5.80 -4.13 6.34
N GLU A 104 6.64 -3.28 5.76
CA GLU A 104 6.90 -3.22 4.33
C GLU A 104 8.33 -3.65 4.06
N ILE A 105 8.51 -4.61 3.15
CA ILE A 105 9.82 -5.15 2.84
C ILE A 105 10.70 -4.15 2.09
N ASP A 106 10.08 -3.32 1.25
CA ASP A 106 10.77 -2.39 0.38
C ASP A 106 10.60 -0.93 0.85
N GLY A 107 11.55 -0.45 1.61
CA GLY A 107 11.55 0.94 2.11
C GLY A 107 11.50 1.98 0.99
N ARG A 108 12.00 1.66 -0.22
CA ARG A 108 11.94 2.59 -1.36
C ARG A 108 10.52 2.79 -1.86
N VAL A 109 9.67 1.76 -1.80
CA VAL A 109 8.24 1.93 -2.11
C VAL A 109 7.60 2.95 -1.19
N VAL A 110 7.90 2.89 0.11
CA VAL A 110 7.38 3.86 1.08
C VAL A 110 7.88 5.28 0.80
N GLU A 111 9.18 5.44 0.55
CA GLU A 111 9.78 6.74 0.28
C GLU A 111 9.19 7.39 -0.97
N LEU A 112 9.12 6.65 -2.08
CA LEU A 112 8.54 7.13 -3.33
C LEU A 112 7.04 7.42 -3.22
N SER A 113 6.31 6.61 -2.44
CA SER A 113 4.89 6.85 -2.19
C SER A 113 4.66 8.13 -1.40
N ARG A 114 5.46 8.39 -0.37
CA ARG A 114 5.40 9.65 0.39
C ARG A 114 5.74 10.87 -0.47
N GLU A 115 6.71 10.73 -1.37
CA GLU A 115 7.15 11.82 -2.23
C GLU A 115 6.18 12.12 -3.37
N HIS A 116 5.70 11.07 -4.03
CA HIS A 116 4.96 11.21 -5.28
C HIS A 116 3.45 10.97 -5.16
N LEU A 117 2.99 10.25 -4.15
CA LEU A 117 1.60 9.85 -3.90
C LEU A 117 1.15 10.23 -2.46
N PRO A 118 1.49 11.44 -1.96
CA PRO A 118 1.33 11.79 -0.55
C PRO A 118 -0.11 11.65 -0.04
N ASP A 119 -1.10 11.87 -0.91
CA ASP A 119 -2.51 11.85 -0.54
C ASP A 119 -3.04 10.42 -0.31
N ILE A 120 -2.38 9.39 -0.84
CA ILE A 120 -2.81 7.99 -0.64
C ILE A 120 -2.66 7.59 0.81
N GLY A 121 -1.49 7.75 1.39
CA GLY A 121 -1.28 7.50 2.83
C GLY A 121 -1.80 8.64 3.70
N GLY A 122 -1.81 9.87 3.18
CA GLY A 122 -2.39 11.04 3.82
C GLY A 122 -1.93 11.24 5.25
N SER A 123 -2.90 11.42 6.16
CA SER A 123 -2.64 11.64 7.59
C SER A 123 -2.07 10.42 8.33
N ALA A 124 -2.14 9.22 7.75
CA ALA A 124 -1.59 8.03 8.39
C ALA A 124 -0.10 8.16 8.69
N TRP A 125 0.65 8.82 7.82
CA TRP A 125 2.09 9.01 7.99
C TRP A 125 2.51 9.76 9.25
N SER A 126 1.61 10.53 9.82
CA SER A 126 1.84 11.33 11.05
C SER A 126 0.93 10.92 12.22
N ASP A 127 0.12 9.89 12.06
CA ASP A 127 -0.77 9.43 13.13
C ASP A 127 0.05 8.76 14.25
N PRO A 128 -0.10 9.17 15.52
CA PRO A 128 0.68 8.61 16.63
C PRO A 128 0.41 7.12 16.89
N ARG A 129 -0.67 6.57 16.35
CA ARG A 129 -1.00 5.15 16.46
C ARG A 129 -0.28 4.29 15.41
N PHE A 130 0.31 4.93 14.39
CA PHE A 130 0.97 4.28 13.27
C PHE A 130 2.44 3.99 13.54
N GLN A 131 2.86 2.77 13.28
CA GLN A 131 4.25 2.34 13.31
C GLN A 131 4.61 1.67 11.99
N LEU A 132 5.63 2.19 11.32
CA LEU A 132 6.23 1.59 10.13
C LEU A 132 7.50 0.86 10.50
N THR A 133 7.63 -0.38 10.04
CA THR A 133 8.86 -1.15 10.06
C THR A 133 9.22 -1.56 8.64
N VAL A 134 10.46 -1.26 8.22
CA VAL A 134 10.99 -1.80 6.96
C VAL A 134 11.62 -3.15 7.26
N GLY A 135 11.06 -4.22 6.70
CA GLY A 135 11.51 -5.57 6.97
C GLY A 135 10.60 -6.66 6.41
N ASP A 136 10.95 -7.91 6.71
CA ASP A 136 10.18 -9.08 6.27
C ASP A 136 8.96 -9.28 7.17
N GLY A 137 7.77 -9.13 6.60
CA GLY A 137 6.49 -9.32 7.30
C GLY A 137 6.24 -10.76 7.76
N ILE A 138 6.79 -11.76 7.09
CA ILE A 138 6.68 -13.16 7.50
C ILE A 138 7.48 -13.39 8.78
N SER A 139 8.72 -12.91 8.81
CA SER A 139 9.56 -12.99 10.01
C SER A 139 8.94 -12.20 11.16
N TRP A 140 8.42 -11.01 10.89
CA TRP A 140 7.72 -10.19 11.88
C TRP A 140 6.53 -10.95 12.51
N ALA A 141 5.69 -11.56 11.66
CA ALA A 141 4.53 -12.31 12.14
C ALA A 141 4.92 -13.56 12.95
N ALA A 142 6.02 -14.22 12.57
CA ALA A 142 6.53 -15.40 13.29
C ALA A 142 7.14 -15.07 14.67
N GLU A 143 7.66 -13.84 14.83
CA GLU A 143 8.24 -13.36 16.09
C GLU A 143 7.22 -12.67 16.99
N ALA A 144 6.04 -12.33 16.45
CA ALA A 144 4.97 -11.72 17.23
C ALA A 144 4.44 -12.68 18.30
N GLU A 145 4.10 -12.14 19.47
CA GLU A 145 3.43 -12.93 20.51
C GLU A 145 2.06 -13.45 20.03
N ASP A 146 1.69 -14.65 20.45
CA ASP A 146 0.39 -15.23 20.13
C ASP A 146 -0.75 -14.27 20.49
N GLN A 147 -1.71 -14.11 19.60
CA GLN A 147 -2.88 -13.26 19.79
C GLN A 147 -2.55 -11.76 20.05
N SER A 148 -1.38 -11.29 19.62
CA SER A 148 -0.97 -9.89 19.82
C SER A 148 -1.68 -8.91 18.90
N TYR A 149 -2.33 -9.39 17.83
CA TYR A 149 -3.10 -8.61 16.88
C TYR A 149 -4.54 -9.09 16.77
N ASP A 150 -5.48 -8.17 16.66
CA ASP A 150 -6.90 -8.45 16.45
C ASP A 150 -7.21 -8.74 14.97
N CYS A 151 -6.45 -8.12 14.07
CA CYS A 151 -6.63 -8.26 12.63
C CYS A 151 -5.28 -8.19 11.92
N LEU A 152 -5.11 -9.04 10.91
CA LEU A 152 -4.01 -8.98 9.96
C LEU A 152 -4.56 -8.71 8.58
N LEU A 153 -4.03 -7.67 7.92
CA LEU A 153 -4.30 -7.35 6.54
C LEU A 153 -3.03 -7.57 5.71
N TYR A 154 -3.16 -8.34 4.64
CA TYR A 154 -2.08 -8.61 3.72
C TYR A 154 -2.40 -7.94 2.38
N THR A 155 -1.54 -7.06 1.93
CA THR A 155 -1.88 -6.14 0.84
C THR A 155 -1.22 -6.45 -0.49
N SER A 156 -0.38 -7.42 -0.61
CA SER A 156 0.18 -7.84 -1.90
C SER A 156 0.89 -9.17 -1.80
N PRO A 157 0.90 -9.97 -2.85
CA PRO A 157 1.80 -11.10 -2.95
C PRO A 157 3.22 -10.65 -3.19
#